data_6b43f148166b6422624d3fb18081d9e2
#
_entry.id   6b43f148166b6422624d3fb18081d9e2
#
_cell.length_a   1.000
_cell.length_b   1.000
_cell.length_c   1.000
_cell.angle_alpha   90.00
_cell.angle_beta   90.00
_cell.angle_gamma   90.00
#
_symmetry.space_group_name_H-M   'P 1'
#
loop_
_entity.id
_entity.type
_entity.pdbx_description
1 polymer ?
#
loop_
_entity_poly.entity_id
_entity_poly.type
_entity_poly.pdbx_seq_one_letter_code
_entity_poly.pdbx_strand_id
1 'polypeptide(L)'
;MHIPDFLFGYSGMGVPIGIIFWIIALVFIVLAIKWARENLDESKIPILAVIAAGIFALQAFNLPTGFGVSGHLVGGALAAIILGSPFAAVFVLAIVLVIQALVFGDGGVLALGANIINMGVIAGFVGFYSFAALKEKIGVPVSAAIAGWLACVIAASVCAVEIAIIGAVPFAVGLPTMFIYHALIGIIEAIITGIVVVLIFSVRPELSGNTEKKAMPVSKFLVIGLVIALIVGGCAVFFASGDPDGLDSTLLVSGGAKDIFAPAHGEIEEAHDPVGWESPMPDYVFGGEDAGAAGGLVALIIGIFAALIIILAAAKFVQKKAGE
;
A
#
# COMPACT_ATOMS: atom_id res chain seq x y z
N MET A 1 3.80 -7.15 -0.85
CA MET A 1 2.52 -7.73 -1.36
C MET A 1 2.18 -7.13 -2.74
N HIS A 2 3.09 -6.45 -3.40
CA HIS A 2 2.91 -5.98 -4.77
C HIS A 2 3.07 -7.16 -5.73
N ILE A 3 2.02 -7.48 -6.50
CA ILE A 3 2.07 -8.54 -7.52
C ILE A 3 2.83 -7.99 -8.71
N PRO A 4 3.95 -8.60 -9.15
CA PRO A 4 4.68 -8.21 -10.35
C PRO A 4 4.06 -8.83 -11.62
N ASP A 5 4.34 -8.23 -12.78
CA ASP A 5 3.76 -8.65 -14.06
C ASP A 5 4.21 -10.04 -14.53
N PHE A 6 5.42 -10.47 -14.19
CA PHE A 6 5.90 -11.80 -14.58
C PHE A 6 5.03 -12.95 -14.05
N LEU A 7 4.29 -12.75 -12.94
CA LEU A 7 3.37 -13.78 -12.43
C LEU A 7 2.25 -14.09 -13.42
N PHE A 8 1.88 -13.15 -14.27
CA PHE A 8 0.89 -13.37 -15.33
C PHE A 8 1.45 -14.11 -16.55
N GLY A 9 2.74 -14.37 -16.59
CA GLY A 9 3.40 -15.19 -17.61
C GLY A 9 3.40 -16.70 -17.35
N TYR A 10 3.07 -17.14 -16.11
CA TYR A 10 3.09 -18.58 -15.76
C TYR A 10 2.02 -19.40 -16.49
N SER A 11 0.94 -18.79 -16.92
CA SER A 11 -0.12 -19.49 -17.64
C SER A 11 -0.65 -18.68 -18.83
N GLY A 12 -1.16 -19.36 -19.86
CA GLY A 12 -1.83 -18.69 -20.99
C GLY A 12 -3.11 -17.92 -20.59
N MET A 13 -3.60 -18.09 -19.36
CA MET A 13 -4.75 -17.37 -18.82
C MET A 13 -4.35 -16.13 -18.02
N GLY A 14 -3.07 -15.91 -17.74
CA GLY A 14 -2.62 -14.80 -16.90
C GLY A 14 -3.07 -13.44 -17.43
N VAL A 15 -2.77 -13.11 -18.68
CA VAL A 15 -3.17 -11.81 -19.27
C VAL A 15 -4.68 -11.59 -19.27
N PRO A 16 -5.55 -12.54 -19.69
CA PRO A 16 -7.00 -12.40 -19.53
C PRO A 16 -7.44 -12.14 -18.09
N ILE A 17 -6.84 -12.83 -17.12
CA ILE A 17 -7.15 -12.66 -15.69
C ILE A 17 -6.72 -11.27 -15.20
N GLY A 18 -5.54 -10.78 -15.60
CA GLY A 18 -5.08 -9.44 -15.31
C GLY A 18 -6.04 -8.35 -15.82
N ILE A 19 -6.57 -8.54 -17.02
CA ILE A 19 -7.60 -7.65 -17.58
C ILE A 19 -8.88 -7.67 -16.72
N ILE A 20 -9.30 -8.84 -16.24
CA ILE A 20 -10.46 -8.95 -15.35
C ILE A 20 -10.21 -8.18 -14.04
N PHE A 21 -9.03 -8.31 -13.43
CA PHE A 21 -8.68 -7.54 -12.24
C PHE A 21 -8.70 -6.03 -12.50
N TRP A 22 -8.23 -5.59 -13.67
CA TRP A 22 -8.33 -4.19 -14.07
C TRP A 22 -9.79 -3.71 -14.20
N ILE A 23 -10.68 -4.52 -14.79
CA ILE A 23 -12.10 -4.17 -14.90
C ILE A 23 -12.71 -4.00 -13.52
N ILE A 24 -12.43 -4.91 -12.58
CA ILE A 24 -12.91 -4.82 -11.21
C ILE A 24 -12.34 -3.58 -10.52
N ALA A 25 -11.03 -3.34 -10.62
CA ALA A 25 -10.38 -2.17 -10.02
C ALA A 25 -10.96 -0.86 -10.56
N LEU A 26 -11.21 -0.77 -11.87
CA LEU A 26 -11.82 0.41 -12.50
C LEU A 26 -13.21 0.73 -11.94
N VAL A 27 -14.02 -0.29 -11.65
CA VAL A 27 -15.32 -0.07 -10.99
C VAL A 27 -15.13 0.60 -9.63
N PHE A 28 -14.21 0.10 -8.81
CA PHE A 28 -13.94 0.71 -7.50
C PHE A 28 -13.27 2.08 -7.60
N ILE A 29 -12.41 2.32 -8.58
CA ILE A 29 -11.83 3.65 -8.87
C ILE A 29 -12.93 4.65 -9.22
N VAL A 30 -13.90 4.27 -10.08
CA VAL A 30 -15.04 5.14 -10.42
C VAL A 30 -15.87 5.46 -9.19
N LEU A 31 -16.15 4.47 -8.33
CA LEU A 31 -16.84 4.68 -7.05
C LEU A 31 -16.05 5.58 -6.11
N ALA A 32 -14.74 5.43 -6.05
CA ALA A 32 -13.85 6.28 -5.25
C ALA A 32 -13.81 7.73 -5.79
N ILE A 33 -13.80 7.92 -7.09
CA ILE A 33 -13.93 9.27 -7.73
C ILE A 33 -15.29 9.89 -7.40
N LYS A 34 -16.37 9.11 -7.47
CA LYS A 34 -17.71 9.58 -7.07
C LYS A 34 -17.72 10.00 -5.61
N TRP A 35 -17.20 9.15 -4.72
CA TRP A 35 -17.05 9.50 -3.30
C TRP A 35 -16.25 10.79 -3.11
N ALA A 36 -15.13 10.95 -3.82
CA ALA A 36 -14.27 12.13 -3.72
C ALA A 36 -15.00 13.41 -4.13
N ARG A 37 -15.84 13.36 -5.20
CA ARG A 37 -16.68 14.49 -5.63
C ARG A 37 -17.69 14.93 -4.58
N GLU A 38 -18.24 13.98 -3.83
CA GLU A 38 -19.32 14.23 -2.87
C GLU A 38 -18.79 14.61 -1.48
N ASN A 39 -17.56 14.21 -1.12
CA ASN A 39 -17.08 14.25 0.25
C ASN A 39 -15.80 15.08 0.47
N LEU A 40 -15.03 15.38 -0.59
CA LEU A 40 -13.83 16.19 -0.47
C LEU A 40 -14.16 17.68 -0.51
N ASP A 41 -13.63 18.40 0.45
CA ASP A 41 -13.62 19.87 0.52
C ASP A 41 -12.15 20.37 0.54
N GLU A 42 -11.95 21.68 0.40
CA GLU A 42 -10.63 22.31 0.36
C GLU A 42 -9.78 22.00 1.60
N SER A 43 -10.41 21.74 2.75
CA SER A 43 -9.71 21.45 4.00
C SER A 43 -9.20 20.01 4.07
N LYS A 44 -9.88 19.06 3.40
CA LYS A 44 -9.53 17.63 3.40
C LYS A 44 -8.48 17.28 2.34
N ILE A 45 -8.43 18.01 1.22
CA ILE A 45 -7.48 17.73 0.13
C ILE A 45 -6.01 17.71 0.61
N PRO A 46 -5.53 18.68 1.40
CA PRO A 46 -4.17 18.63 1.92
C PRO A 46 -3.90 17.46 2.86
N ILE A 47 -4.92 17.05 3.65
CA ILE A 47 -4.79 15.90 4.56
C ILE A 47 -4.61 14.62 3.75
N LEU A 48 -5.45 14.45 2.72
CA LEU A 48 -5.37 13.32 1.80
C LEU A 48 -3.99 13.21 1.14
N ALA A 49 -3.42 14.34 0.73
CA ALA A 49 -2.11 14.39 0.09
C ALA A 49 -0.95 14.00 1.05
N VAL A 50 -1.01 14.45 2.31
CA VAL A 50 -0.03 14.04 3.34
C VAL A 50 -0.13 12.55 3.64
N ILE A 51 -1.35 12.02 3.74
CA ILE A 51 -1.57 10.59 3.96
C ILE A 51 -0.99 9.77 2.80
N ALA A 52 -1.23 10.19 1.55
CA ALA A 52 -0.67 9.52 0.37
C ALA A 52 0.86 9.53 0.36
N ALA A 53 1.48 10.68 0.63
CA ALA A 53 2.94 10.81 0.72
C ALA A 53 3.53 9.95 1.84
N GLY A 54 2.87 9.91 3.00
CA GLY A 54 3.27 9.07 4.14
C GLY A 54 3.13 7.58 3.84
N ILE A 55 2.04 7.15 3.19
CA ILE A 55 1.83 5.76 2.76
C ILE A 55 2.89 5.38 1.73
N PHE A 56 3.15 6.20 0.72
CA PHE A 56 4.21 5.95 -0.25
C PHE A 56 5.57 5.70 0.43
N ALA A 57 5.96 6.59 1.36
CA ALA A 57 7.23 6.46 2.08
C ALA A 57 7.29 5.17 2.95
N LEU A 58 6.18 4.80 3.59
CA LEU A 58 6.09 3.59 4.41
C LEU A 58 6.00 2.30 3.58
N GLN A 59 5.46 2.36 2.37
CA GLN A 59 5.43 1.22 1.44
C GLN A 59 6.80 0.95 0.82
N ALA A 60 7.59 1.99 0.55
CA ALA A 60 8.97 1.84 0.10
C ALA A 60 9.92 1.33 1.21
N PHE A 61 9.45 1.18 2.45
CA PHE A 61 10.26 0.75 3.58
C PHE A 61 9.96 -0.69 3.99
N ASN A 62 10.74 -1.63 3.48
CA ASN A 62 10.72 -3.03 3.90
C ASN A 62 11.31 -3.17 5.30
N LEU A 63 10.48 -3.49 6.28
CA LEU A 63 10.87 -3.70 7.68
C LEU A 63 11.13 -5.18 7.94
N PRO A 64 12.22 -5.55 8.65
CA PRO A 64 12.50 -6.94 8.97
C PRO A 64 11.52 -7.46 10.02
N THR A 65 11.02 -8.69 9.84
CA THR A 65 10.21 -9.38 10.86
C THR A 65 11.04 -10.22 11.81
N GLY A 66 12.31 -10.50 11.48
CA GLY A 66 13.19 -11.41 12.22
C GLY A 66 13.03 -12.90 11.90
N PHE A 67 12.19 -13.24 10.92
CA PHE A 67 11.89 -14.63 10.51
C PHE A 67 12.29 -14.91 9.04
N GLY A 68 13.33 -14.21 8.52
CA GLY A 68 13.77 -14.34 7.13
C GLY A 68 12.73 -13.86 6.11
N VAL A 69 11.85 -12.97 6.54
CA VAL A 69 10.87 -12.29 5.71
C VAL A 69 10.79 -10.83 6.13
N SER A 70 10.69 -9.95 5.16
CA SER A 70 10.43 -8.53 5.37
C SER A 70 8.99 -8.18 5.01
N GLY A 71 8.57 -6.97 5.33
CA GLY A 71 7.28 -6.46 4.90
C GLY A 71 7.19 -4.95 5.02
N HIS A 72 6.38 -4.39 4.14
CA HIS A 72 6.06 -2.97 4.12
C HIS A 72 4.61 -2.73 4.53
N LEU A 73 4.27 -1.47 4.81
CA LEU A 73 2.89 -1.08 5.09
C LEU A 73 1.98 -1.39 3.88
N VAL A 74 0.80 -1.94 4.13
CA VAL A 74 -0.27 -2.04 3.12
C VAL A 74 -0.96 -0.68 2.97
N GLY A 75 -1.28 -0.03 4.08
CA GLY A 75 -1.75 1.35 4.17
C GLY A 75 -3.24 1.55 3.89
N GLY A 76 -3.94 0.56 3.34
CA GLY A 76 -5.36 0.68 3.02
C GLY A 76 -6.23 0.94 4.25
N ALA A 77 -6.01 0.20 5.35
CA ALA A 77 -6.69 0.42 6.61
C ALA A 77 -6.39 1.80 7.19
N LEU A 78 -5.13 2.22 7.19
CA LEU A 78 -4.69 3.52 7.66
C LEU A 78 -5.42 4.65 6.93
N ALA A 79 -5.42 4.63 5.60
CA ALA A 79 -6.11 5.63 4.77
C ALA A 79 -7.62 5.64 5.05
N ALA A 80 -8.27 4.48 5.08
CA ALA A 80 -9.70 4.35 5.28
C ALA A 80 -10.16 4.89 6.65
N ILE A 81 -9.41 4.58 7.71
CA ILE A 81 -9.73 5.00 9.08
C ILE A 81 -9.57 6.52 9.23
N ILE A 82 -8.44 7.07 8.79
CA ILE A 82 -8.16 8.51 8.95
C ILE A 82 -9.11 9.36 8.10
N LEU A 83 -9.37 8.94 6.87
CA LEU A 83 -10.21 9.70 5.94
C LEU A 83 -11.71 9.38 6.07
N GLY A 84 -12.07 8.44 6.96
CA GLY A 84 -13.44 8.12 7.31
C GLY A 84 -14.23 7.40 6.22
N SER A 85 -13.56 6.74 5.26
CA SER A 85 -14.23 6.02 4.18
C SER A 85 -13.33 4.97 3.52
N PRO A 86 -13.83 3.77 3.20
CA PRO A 86 -13.06 2.81 2.42
C PRO A 86 -12.78 3.29 0.98
N PHE A 87 -13.67 4.10 0.40
CA PHE A 87 -13.43 4.68 -0.93
C PHE A 87 -12.31 5.73 -0.93
N ALA A 88 -12.05 6.38 0.20
CA ALA A 88 -10.88 7.25 0.36
C ALA A 88 -9.58 6.44 0.24
N ALA A 89 -9.53 5.25 0.84
CA ALA A 89 -8.39 4.34 0.70
C ALA A 89 -8.19 3.95 -0.77
N VAL A 90 -9.24 3.55 -1.47
CA VAL A 90 -9.16 3.22 -2.91
C VAL A 90 -8.63 4.41 -3.72
N PHE A 91 -9.11 5.64 -3.47
CA PHE A 91 -8.66 6.84 -4.17
C PHE A 91 -7.17 7.12 -3.94
N VAL A 92 -6.71 7.03 -2.70
CA VAL A 92 -5.30 7.26 -2.32
C VAL A 92 -4.42 6.16 -2.87
N LEU A 93 -4.75 4.90 -2.59
CA LEU A 93 -3.92 3.75 -2.96
C LEU A 93 -3.85 3.56 -4.48
N ALA A 94 -4.92 3.82 -5.23
CA ALA A 94 -4.86 3.76 -6.69
C ALA A 94 -3.80 4.70 -7.26
N ILE A 95 -3.68 5.93 -6.73
CA ILE A 95 -2.69 6.90 -7.19
C ILE A 95 -1.28 6.51 -6.73
N VAL A 96 -1.12 6.09 -5.47
CA VAL A 96 0.19 5.67 -4.94
C VAL A 96 0.71 4.47 -5.73
N LEU A 97 -0.12 3.43 -5.93
CA LEU A 97 0.26 2.22 -6.65
C LEU A 97 0.55 2.46 -8.14
N VAL A 98 -0.17 3.41 -8.78
CA VAL A 98 0.16 3.85 -10.16
C VAL A 98 1.55 4.45 -10.22
N ILE A 99 1.92 5.29 -9.25
CA ILE A 99 3.26 5.88 -9.18
C ILE A 99 4.30 4.78 -8.97
N GLN A 100 4.06 3.84 -8.06
CA GLN A 100 4.96 2.74 -7.76
C GLN A 100 5.19 1.83 -8.97
N ALA A 101 4.13 1.40 -9.64
CA ALA A 101 4.24 0.54 -10.80
C ALA A 101 4.90 1.25 -12.00
N LEU A 102 4.50 2.49 -12.33
CA LEU A 102 4.98 3.18 -13.52
C LEU A 102 6.36 3.81 -13.36
N VAL A 103 6.70 4.28 -12.17
CA VAL A 103 7.94 5.05 -11.94
C VAL A 103 9.03 4.19 -11.31
N PHE A 104 8.64 3.27 -10.43
CA PHE A 104 9.59 2.49 -9.62
C PHE A 104 9.62 0.99 -9.96
N GLY A 105 8.70 0.51 -10.81
CA GLY A 105 8.60 -0.92 -11.13
C GLY A 105 8.11 -1.78 -9.97
N ASP A 106 7.61 -1.15 -8.89
CA ASP A 106 7.12 -1.86 -7.71
C ASP A 106 5.66 -2.29 -7.93
N GLY A 107 5.47 -3.56 -8.18
CA GLY A 107 4.26 -4.13 -8.77
C GLY A 107 4.21 -3.93 -10.29
N GLY A 108 3.41 -4.69 -10.98
CA GLY A 108 3.33 -4.63 -12.44
C GLY A 108 2.24 -3.69 -12.96
N VAL A 109 2.29 -3.36 -14.24
CA VAL A 109 1.26 -2.57 -14.94
C VAL A 109 0.00 -3.41 -15.16
N LEU A 110 0.15 -4.66 -15.59
CA LEU A 110 -0.97 -5.60 -15.73
C LEU A 110 -1.51 -6.01 -14.35
N ALA A 111 -0.60 -6.23 -13.40
CA ALA A 111 -0.90 -6.58 -12.02
C ALA A 111 -1.55 -5.44 -11.21
N LEU A 112 -1.44 -4.18 -11.67
CA LEU A 112 -1.91 -3.01 -10.94
C LEU A 112 -3.40 -3.10 -10.56
N GLY A 113 -4.23 -3.73 -11.41
CA GLY A 113 -5.63 -3.99 -11.10
C GLY A 113 -5.79 -4.84 -9.82
N ALA A 114 -5.06 -5.95 -9.70
CA ALA A 114 -5.03 -6.82 -8.54
C ALA A 114 -4.44 -6.10 -7.31
N ASN A 115 -3.35 -5.36 -7.48
CA ASN A 115 -2.74 -4.58 -6.40
C ASN A 115 -3.70 -3.52 -5.83
N ILE A 116 -4.46 -2.82 -6.67
CA ILE A 116 -5.49 -1.88 -6.21
C ILE A 116 -6.63 -2.61 -5.48
N ILE A 117 -7.05 -3.79 -5.96
CA ILE A 117 -8.06 -4.60 -5.28
C ILE A 117 -7.56 -4.99 -3.89
N ASN A 118 -6.36 -5.54 -3.77
CA ASN A 118 -5.83 -6.03 -2.50
C ASN A 118 -5.57 -4.90 -1.51
N MET A 119 -4.81 -3.89 -1.90
CA MET A 119 -4.30 -2.85 -0.99
C MET A 119 -5.29 -1.68 -0.84
N GLY A 120 -6.01 -1.33 -1.91
CA GLY A 120 -7.00 -0.25 -1.88
C GLY A 120 -8.38 -0.72 -1.44
N VAL A 121 -8.91 -1.77 -2.08
CA VAL A 121 -10.29 -2.22 -1.83
C VAL A 121 -10.33 -3.12 -0.59
N ILE A 122 -9.73 -4.30 -0.65
CA ILE A 122 -9.86 -5.28 0.45
C ILE A 122 -9.32 -4.70 1.76
N ALA A 123 -8.08 -4.21 1.78
CA ALA A 123 -7.51 -3.65 2.99
C ALA A 123 -8.27 -2.39 3.48
N GLY A 124 -8.72 -1.54 2.56
CA GLY A 124 -9.51 -0.36 2.91
C GLY A 124 -10.87 -0.71 3.52
N PHE A 125 -11.62 -1.62 2.92
CA PHE A 125 -12.94 -2.04 3.42
C PHE A 125 -12.82 -2.83 4.73
N VAL A 126 -11.95 -3.83 4.79
CA VAL A 126 -11.72 -4.61 6.01
C VAL A 126 -11.28 -3.70 7.14
N GLY A 127 -10.29 -2.83 6.90
CA GLY A 127 -9.78 -1.90 7.90
C GLY A 127 -10.87 -0.95 8.42
N PHE A 128 -11.62 -0.32 7.52
CA PHE A 128 -12.69 0.62 7.89
C PHE A 128 -13.77 -0.03 8.75
N TYR A 129 -14.35 -1.15 8.28
CA TYR A 129 -15.47 -1.78 8.97
C TYR A 129 -15.03 -2.47 10.26
N SER A 130 -13.84 -3.07 10.31
CA SER A 130 -13.29 -3.64 11.55
C SER A 130 -13.07 -2.54 12.61
N PHE A 131 -12.47 -1.42 12.22
CA PHE A 131 -12.30 -0.27 13.10
C PHE A 131 -13.64 0.27 13.62
N ALA A 132 -14.61 0.49 12.72
CA ALA A 132 -15.93 1.00 13.07
C ALA A 132 -16.67 0.07 14.06
N ALA A 133 -16.55 -1.25 13.90
CA ALA A 133 -17.19 -2.22 14.78
C ALA A 133 -16.54 -2.32 16.18
N LEU A 134 -15.25 -1.96 16.29
CA LEU A 134 -14.46 -2.17 17.50
C LEU A 134 -14.23 -0.89 18.32
N LYS A 135 -14.17 0.30 17.69
CA LYS A 135 -13.71 1.55 18.34
C LYS A 135 -14.50 1.93 19.59
N GLU A 136 -15.80 1.69 19.63
CA GLU A 136 -16.64 1.99 20.80
C GLU A 136 -16.48 0.95 21.92
N LYS A 137 -15.98 -0.25 21.62
CA LYS A 137 -15.85 -1.35 22.58
C LYS A 137 -14.49 -1.38 23.28
N ILE A 138 -13.41 -1.16 22.52
CA ILE A 138 -12.03 -1.32 22.99
C ILE A 138 -11.15 -0.08 22.76
N GLY A 139 -11.76 1.03 22.32
CA GLY A 139 -11.08 2.31 22.10
C GLY A 139 -10.32 2.38 20.78
N VAL A 140 -10.01 3.62 20.39
CA VAL A 140 -9.40 3.95 19.08
C VAL A 140 -8.06 3.26 18.85
N PRO A 141 -7.08 3.29 19.77
CA PRO A 141 -5.74 2.74 19.51
C PRO A 141 -5.77 1.25 19.18
N VAL A 142 -6.41 0.46 20.03
CA VAL A 142 -6.47 -0.99 19.89
C VAL A 142 -7.31 -1.39 18.67
N SER A 143 -8.41 -0.68 18.44
CA SER A 143 -9.26 -0.94 17.27
C SER A 143 -8.55 -0.65 15.96
N ALA A 144 -7.76 0.43 15.87
CA ALA A 144 -6.98 0.75 14.69
C ALA A 144 -5.87 -0.30 14.45
N ALA A 145 -5.20 -0.76 15.51
CA ALA A 145 -4.19 -1.81 15.42
C ALA A 145 -4.78 -3.13 14.91
N ILE A 146 -5.88 -3.60 15.50
CA ILE A 146 -6.56 -4.83 15.06
C ILE A 146 -7.07 -4.68 13.62
N ALA A 147 -7.63 -3.55 13.26
CA ALA A 147 -8.12 -3.28 11.91
C ALA A 147 -7.00 -3.31 10.87
N GLY A 148 -5.82 -2.75 11.18
CA GLY A 148 -4.63 -2.82 10.33
C GLY A 148 -4.17 -4.27 10.16
N TRP A 149 -4.05 -5.03 11.25
CA TRP A 149 -3.67 -6.44 11.20
C TRP A 149 -4.63 -7.27 10.35
N LEU A 150 -5.93 -7.16 10.59
CA LEU A 150 -6.95 -7.88 9.81
C LEU A 150 -6.91 -7.51 8.33
N ALA A 151 -6.75 -6.22 8.02
CA ALA A 151 -6.66 -5.73 6.65
C ALA A 151 -5.47 -6.33 5.91
N CYS A 152 -4.29 -6.34 6.54
CA CYS A 152 -3.07 -6.93 5.98
C CYS A 152 -3.25 -8.43 5.71
N VAL A 153 -3.70 -9.20 6.70
CA VAL A 153 -3.84 -10.67 6.59
C VAL A 153 -4.90 -11.07 5.58
N ILE A 154 -6.06 -10.39 5.57
CA ILE A 154 -7.15 -10.72 4.66
C ILE A 154 -6.78 -10.33 3.22
N ALA A 155 -6.19 -9.14 3.00
CA ALA A 155 -5.73 -8.73 1.68
C ALA A 155 -4.68 -9.71 1.11
N ALA A 156 -3.73 -10.15 1.92
CA ALA A 156 -2.74 -11.14 1.52
C ALA A 156 -3.35 -12.52 1.24
N SER A 157 -4.38 -12.90 1.98
CA SER A 157 -5.11 -14.16 1.72
C SER A 157 -5.88 -14.11 0.39
N VAL A 158 -6.43 -12.93 0.04
CA VAL A 158 -7.06 -12.71 -1.29
C VAL A 158 -5.98 -12.74 -2.38
N CYS A 159 -4.84 -12.09 -2.18
CA CYS A 159 -3.70 -12.15 -3.10
C CYS A 159 -3.24 -13.60 -3.34
N ALA A 160 -3.23 -14.46 -2.30
CA ALA A 160 -2.92 -15.87 -2.46
C ALA A 160 -3.91 -16.61 -3.38
N VAL A 161 -5.19 -16.27 -3.30
CA VAL A 161 -6.21 -16.80 -4.23
C VAL A 161 -5.94 -16.31 -5.65
N GLU A 162 -5.62 -15.04 -5.82
CA GLU A 162 -5.34 -14.43 -7.13
C GLU A 162 -4.14 -15.09 -7.82
N ILE A 163 -3.00 -15.24 -7.11
CA ILE A 163 -1.80 -15.89 -7.67
C ILE A 163 -2.01 -17.38 -7.95
N ALA A 164 -2.90 -18.04 -7.22
CA ALA A 164 -3.28 -19.41 -7.50
C ALA A 164 -4.17 -19.51 -8.76
N ILE A 165 -5.10 -18.57 -8.97
CA ILE A 165 -5.94 -18.49 -10.17
C ILE A 165 -5.09 -18.21 -11.42
N ILE A 166 -4.08 -17.36 -11.30
CA ILE A 166 -3.11 -17.08 -12.37
C ILE A 166 -2.27 -18.32 -12.68
N GLY A 167 -2.13 -19.27 -11.75
CA GLY A 167 -1.33 -20.48 -11.88
C GLY A 167 0.13 -20.32 -11.47
N ALA A 168 0.48 -19.20 -10.80
CA ALA A 168 1.84 -18.94 -10.35
C ALA A 168 2.24 -19.77 -9.13
N VAL A 169 1.30 -19.98 -8.18
CA VAL A 169 1.55 -20.76 -6.95
C VAL A 169 0.38 -21.71 -6.69
N PRO A 170 0.61 -22.99 -6.36
CA PRO A 170 -0.46 -23.88 -5.96
C PRO A 170 -1.21 -23.36 -4.72
N PHE A 171 -2.52 -23.34 -4.75
CA PHE A 171 -3.37 -22.81 -3.65
C PHE A 171 -3.02 -23.42 -2.28
N ALA A 172 -2.72 -24.74 -2.24
CA ALA A 172 -2.36 -25.46 -1.01
C ALA A 172 -1.04 -24.97 -0.37
N VAL A 173 -0.18 -24.31 -1.15
CA VAL A 173 1.06 -23.70 -0.65
C VAL A 173 0.86 -22.20 -0.47
N GLY A 174 0.29 -21.52 -1.47
CA GLY A 174 0.15 -20.07 -1.49
C GLY A 174 -0.68 -19.52 -0.33
N LEU A 175 -1.86 -20.09 -0.06
CA LEU A 175 -2.72 -19.57 0.99
C LEU A 175 -2.10 -19.70 2.40
N PRO A 176 -1.56 -20.86 2.83
CA PRO A 176 -0.93 -20.96 4.15
C PRO A 176 0.30 -20.07 4.30
N THR A 177 1.16 -19.99 3.30
CA THR A 177 2.40 -19.21 3.37
C THR A 177 2.11 -17.71 3.39
N MET A 178 1.25 -17.20 2.49
CA MET A 178 0.81 -15.80 2.50
C MET A 178 0.13 -15.43 3.83
N PHE A 179 -0.73 -16.30 4.36
CA PHE A 179 -1.37 -16.08 5.65
C PHE A 179 -0.33 -15.99 6.79
N ILE A 180 0.61 -16.94 6.89
CA ILE A 180 1.62 -16.97 7.95
C ILE A 180 2.52 -15.74 7.87
N TYR A 181 3.08 -15.44 6.71
CA TYR A 181 3.96 -14.29 6.55
C TYR A 181 3.23 -12.97 6.84
N HIS A 182 2.01 -12.81 6.33
CA HIS A 182 1.28 -11.56 6.55
C HIS A 182 0.63 -11.49 7.94
N ALA A 183 0.51 -12.60 8.68
CA ALA A 183 0.21 -12.54 10.11
C ALA A 183 1.35 -11.91 10.91
N LEU A 184 2.62 -12.17 10.52
CA LEU A 184 3.81 -11.55 11.12
C LEU A 184 3.97 -10.09 10.67
N ILE A 185 3.91 -9.83 9.35
CA ILE A 185 3.98 -8.49 8.77
C ILE A 185 2.85 -7.61 9.30
N GLY A 186 1.66 -8.19 9.48
CA GLY A 186 0.49 -7.52 10.05
C GLY A 186 0.69 -7.00 11.48
N ILE A 187 1.65 -7.53 12.24
CA ILE A 187 2.02 -6.94 13.55
C ILE A 187 2.63 -5.55 13.35
N ILE A 188 3.49 -5.40 12.33
CA ILE A 188 4.08 -4.10 11.95
C ILE A 188 2.97 -3.15 11.48
N GLU A 189 2.08 -3.61 10.58
CA GLU A 189 0.90 -2.86 10.13
C GLU A 189 0.04 -2.39 11.30
N ALA A 190 -0.22 -3.26 12.28
CA ALA A 190 -1.00 -2.96 13.48
C ALA A 190 -0.37 -1.85 14.32
N ILE A 191 0.93 -1.94 14.58
CA ILE A 191 1.67 -0.97 15.37
C ILE A 191 1.65 0.39 14.68
N ILE A 192 2.00 0.44 13.38
CA ILE A 192 2.04 1.68 12.61
C ILE A 192 0.65 2.30 12.53
N THR A 193 -0.36 1.52 12.13
CA THR A 193 -1.74 2.00 11.99
C THR A 193 -2.28 2.51 13.33
N GLY A 194 -2.09 1.77 14.42
CA GLY A 194 -2.52 2.17 15.76
C GLY A 194 -1.90 3.48 16.22
N ILE A 195 -0.58 3.63 16.08
CA ILE A 195 0.15 4.84 16.47
C ILE A 195 -0.25 6.02 15.59
N VAL A 196 -0.22 5.86 14.27
CA VAL A 196 -0.45 6.96 13.32
C VAL A 196 -1.89 7.48 13.41
N VAL A 197 -2.90 6.59 13.55
CA VAL A 197 -4.29 7.01 13.75
C VAL A 197 -4.44 7.86 15.02
N VAL A 198 -3.85 7.43 16.13
CA VAL A 198 -3.91 8.19 17.41
C VAL A 198 -3.22 9.54 17.27
N LEU A 199 -2.03 9.59 16.67
CA LEU A 199 -1.30 10.83 16.47
C LEU A 199 -2.09 11.80 15.59
N ILE A 200 -2.64 11.33 14.47
CA ILE A 200 -3.42 12.18 13.55
C ILE A 200 -4.70 12.67 14.24
N PHE A 201 -5.45 11.81 14.92
CA PHE A 201 -6.66 12.22 15.64
C PHE A 201 -6.35 13.16 16.82
N SER A 202 -5.14 13.13 17.37
CA SER A 202 -4.73 14.08 18.42
C SER A 202 -4.48 15.49 17.89
N VAL A 203 -3.96 15.64 16.67
CA VAL A 203 -3.64 16.92 16.04
C VAL A 203 -4.73 17.41 15.10
N ARG A 204 -5.58 16.51 14.60
CA ARG A 204 -6.73 16.75 13.73
C ARG A 204 -7.97 16.05 14.29
N PRO A 205 -8.48 16.51 15.46
CA PRO A 205 -9.55 15.83 16.20
C PRO A 205 -10.88 15.77 15.43
N GLU A 206 -11.12 16.67 14.49
CA GLU A 206 -12.30 16.66 13.62
C GLU A 206 -12.39 15.39 12.75
N LEU A 207 -11.27 14.75 12.44
CA LEU A 207 -11.26 13.49 11.70
C LEU A 207 -11.80 12.31 12.52
N SER A 208 -11.76 12.42 13.84
CA SER A 208 -12.39 11.45 14.75
C SER A 208 -13.84 11.79 15.12
N GLY A 209 -14.38 12.89 14.57
CA GLY A 209 -15.70 13.42 14.91
C GLY A 209 -15.71 14.38 16.13
N ASN A 210 -14.55 14.69 16.71
CA ASN A 210 -14.46 15.62 17.84
C ASN A 210 -14.22 17.05 17.33
N THR A 211 -15.30 17.83 17.27
CA THR A 211 -15.27 19.23 16.79
C THR A 211 -15.03 20.26 17.89
N GLU A 212 -15.01 19.84 19.15
CA GLU A 212 -14.79 20.76 20.29
C GLU A 212 -13.31 21.13 20.47
N LYS A 213 -12.40 20.23 20.10
CA LYS A 213 -10.95 20.45 20.19
C LYS A 213 -10.45 21.24 19.00
N LYS A 214 -9.54 22.19 19.26
CA LYS A 214 -8.90 23.00 18.20
C LYS A 214 -7.97 22.12 17.37
N ALA A 215 -8.23 22.06 16.07
CA ALA A 215 -7.37 21.35 15.10
C ALA A 215 -6.08 22.14 14.82
N MET A 216 -5.02 21.40 14.53
CA MET A 216 -3.77 22.00 14.01
C MET A 216 -4.06 22.70 12.67
N PRO A 217 -3.50 23.90 12.40
CA PRO A 217 -3.62 24.52 11.08
C PRO A 217 -3.16 23.59 9.95
N VAL A 218 -3.90 23.57 8.83
CA VAL A 218 -3.65 22.68 7.69
C VAL A 218 -2.23 22.87 7.14
N SER A 219 -1.75 24.11 7.03
CA SER A 219 -0.39 24.40 6.58
C SER A 219 0.69 23.79 7.46
N LYS A 220 0.49 23.84 8.78
CA LYS A 220 1.42 23.22 9.75
C LYS A 220 1.37 21.69 9.65
N PHE A 221 0.17 21.12 9.49
CA PHE A 221 0.00 19.68 9.30
C PHE A 221 0.71 19.19 8.03
N LEU A 222 0.56 19.92 6.91
CA LEU A 222 1.25 19.63 5.64
C LEU A 222 2.78 19.60 5.81
N VAL A 223 3.34 20.64 6.44
CA VAL A 223 4.80 20.74 6.60
C VAL A 223 5.31 19.61 7.49
N ILE A 224 4.68 19.37 8.64
CA ILE A 224 5.11 18.31 9.57
C ILE A 224 4.95 16.93 8.92
N GLY A 225 3.82 16.67 8.26
CA GLY A 225 3.58 15.40 7.59
C GLY A 225 4.57 15.12 6.46
N LEU A 226 4.89 16.14 5.65
CA LEU A 226 5.91 16.03 4.60
C LEU A 226 7.31 15.77 5.19
N VAL A 227 7.69 16.49 6.26
CA VAL A 227 8.98 16.26 6.94
C VAL A 227 9.05 14.83 7.48
N ILE A 228 7.98 14.33 8.10
CA ILE A 228 7.92 12.94 8.58
C ILE A 228 8.04 11.95 7.42
N ALA A 229 7.33 12.16 6.31
CA ALA A 229 7.41 11.30 5.14
C ALA A 229 8.83 11.26 4.55
N LEU A 230 9.52 12.41 4.48
CA LEU A 230 10.92 12.51 4.02
C LEU A 230 11.89 11.80 4.99
N ILE A 231 11.67 11.90 6.29
CA ILE A 231 12.47 11.17 7.29
C ILE A 231 12.27 9.66 7.14
N VAL A 232 11.02 9.20 7.03
CA VAL A 232 10.70 7.78 6.84
C VAL A 232 11.30 7.25 5.54
N GLY A 233 11.14 7.98 4.42
CA GLY A 233 11.78 7.62 3.15
C GLY A 233 13.31 7.59 3.24
N GLY A 234 13.91 8.58 3.92
CA GLY A 234 15.36 8.55 4.18
C GLY A 234 15.79 7.33 5.01
N CYS A 235 15.02 6.97 6.04
CA CYS A 235 15.27 5.76 6.81
C CYS A 235 15.15 4.49 5.95
N ALA A 236 14.23 4.44 5.00
CA ALA A 236 14.08 3.30 4.10
C ALA A 236 15.37 3.00 3.34
N VAL A 237 16.07 4.01 2.83
CA VAL A 237 17.33 3.84 2.08
C VAL A 237 18.43 3.17 2.91
N PHE A 238 18.47 3.43 4.22
CA PHE A 238 19.58 2.98 5.07
C PHE A 238 19.24 1.77 5.94
N PHE A 239 17.96 1.50 6.19
CA PHE A 239 17.52 0.52 7.17
C PHE A 239 16.48 -0.48 6.62
N ALA A 240 16.15 -0.43 5.33
CA ALA A 240 15.31 -1.46 4.75
C ALA A 240 15.98 -2.84 4.82
N SER A 241 15.17 -3.86 5.08
CA SER A 241 15.63 -5.24 5.07
C SER A 241 15.88 -5.72 3.64
N GLY A 242 16.94 -6.49 3.44
CA GLY A 242 17.19 -7.23 2.20
C GLY A 242 16.50 -8.60 2.16
N ASP A 243 15.75 -8.99 3.21
CA ASP A 243 14.98 -10.23 3.17
C ASP A 243 13.82 -10.09 2.15
N PRO A 244 13.43 -11.18 1.46
CA PRO A 244 12.28 -11.18 0.56
C PRO A 244 11.00 -10.80 1.32
N ASP A 245 10.07 -10.13 0.65
CA ASP A 245 8.78 -9.80 1.24
C ASP A 245 7.88 -11.05 1.39
N GLY A 246 6.65 -10.88 1.88
CA GLY A 246 5.74 -12.00 2.11
C GLY A 246 5.30 -12.72 0.84
N LEU A 247 5.17 -12.00 -0.30
CA LEU A 247 4.85 -12.60 -1.59
C LEU A 247 6.07 -13.30 -2.17
N ASP A 248 7.23 -12.65 -2.21
CA ASP A 248 8.49 -13.22 -2.69
C ASP A 248 8.86 -14.47 -1.87
N SER A 249 8.72 -14.39 -0.54
CA SER A 249 8.92 -15.55 0.33
C SER A 249 7.95 -16.69 0.01
N THR A 250 6.72 -16.39 -0.39
CA THR A 250 5.75 -17.42 -0.81
C THR A 250 6.14 -18.07 -2.14
N LEU A 251 6.64 -17.28 -3.10
CA LEU A 251 7.18 -17.79 -4.37
C LEU A 251 8.38 -18.69 -4.13
N LEU A 252 9.32 -18.25 -3.30
CA LEU A 252 10.52 -19.03 -2.92
C LEU A 252 10.17 -20.35 -2.23
N VAL A 253 9.20 -20.35 -1.31
CA VAL A 253 8.73 -21.58 -0.66
C VAL A 253 8.06 -22.50 -1.69
N SER A 254 7.26 -21.97 -2.59
CA SER A 254 6.61 -22.75 -3.66
C SER A 254 7.62 -23.37 -4.62
N GLY A 255 8.70 -22.65 -4.93
CA GLY A 255 9.80 -23.11 -5.78
C GLY A 255 10.82 -24.00 -5.07
N GLY A 256 10.68 -24.22 -3.75
CA GLY A 256 11.63 -25.01 -2.94
C GLY A 256 12.95 -24.29 -2.67
N ALA A 257 13.01 -22.97 -2.84
CA ALA A 257 14.18 -22.12 -2.62
C ALA A 257 14.22 -21.47 -1.23
N LYS A 258 13.26 -21.77 -0.35
CA LYS A 258 13.16 -21.24 1.00
C LYS A 258 12.29 -22.14 1.88
N ASP A 259 12.72 -22.35 3.12
CA ASP A 259 11.86 -22.87 4.18
C ASP A 259 11.10 -21.70 4.86
N ILE A 260 9.93 -21.98 5.46
CA ILE A 260 9.01 -20.93 5.95
C ILE A 260 9.68 -19.90 6.87
N PHE A 261 10.53 -20.33 7.80
CA PHE A 261 11.17 -19.45 8.79
C PHE A 261 12.70 -19.38 8.65
N ALA A 262 13.22 -19.70 7.49
CA ALA A 262 14.65 -19.66 7.20
C ALA A 262 14.97 -18.55 6.17
N PRO A 263 16.22 -18.10 6.09
CA PRO A 263 16.69 -17.30 4.97
C PRO A 263 16.48 -18.04 3.64
N ALA A 264 16.31 -17.30 2.56
CA ALA A 264 16.29 -17.87 1.22
C ALA A 264 17.67 -18.48 0.86
N HIS A 265 17.64 -19.60 0.17
CA HIS A 265 18.85 -20.30 -0.31
C HIS A 265 18.86 -20.47 -1.83
N GLY A 266 17.91 -19.84 -2.53
CA GLY A 266 17.80 -19.77 -3.98
C GLY A 266 17.09 -18.49 -4.41
N GLU A 267 16.80 -18.38 -5.69
CA GLU A 267 16.17 -17.23 -6.32
C GLU A 267 14.76 -17.57 -6.81
N ILE A 268 13.95 -16.54 -7.06
CA ILE A 268 12.63 -16.71 -7.68
C ILE A 268 12.86 -17.05 -9.16
N GLU A 269 12.24 -18.12 -9.63
CA GLU A 269 12.19 -18.43 -11.05
C GLU A 269 11.09 -17.58 -11.69
N GLU A 270 11.49 -16.53 -12.40
CA GLU A 270 10.56 -15.60 -13.06
C GLU A 270 10.05 -16.16 -14.38
N ALA A 271 8.75 -16.11 -14.60
CA ALA A 271 8.17 -16.37 -15.91
C ALA A 271 8.42 -15.17 -16.86
N HIS A 272 8.12 -15.35 -18.13
CA HIS A 272 8.18 -14.25 -19.09
C HIS A 272 7.20 -13.14 -18.70
N ASP A 273 7.71 -11.91 -18.56
CA ASP A 273 6.87 -10.74 -18.33
C ASP A 273 6.06 -10.40 -19.59
N PRO A 274 4.72 -10.49 -19.55
CA PRO A 274 3.88 -10.25 -20.73
C PRO A 274 3.78 -8.78 -21.13
N VAL A 275 4.19 -7.84 -20.27
CA VAL A 275 4.12 -6.39 -20.51
C VAL A 275 5.48 -5.82 -20.85
N GLY A 276 6.53 -6.23 -20.16
CA GLY A 276 7.90 -5.76 -20.37
C GLY A 276 8.07 -4.25 -20.12
N TRP A 277 7.38 -3.70 -19.12
CA TRP A 277 7.50 -2.29 -18.75
C TRP A 277 8.81 -2.03 -18.02
N GLU A 278 9.66 -1.18 -18.61
CA GLU A 278 10.87 -0.70 -17.96
C GLU A 278 10.59 0.62 -17.24
N SER A 279 10.64 0.59 -15.92
CA SER A 279 10.39 1.78 -15.09
C SER A 279 11.61 2.72 -15.11
N PRO A 280 11.39 4.06 -15.02
CA PRO A 280 12.48 5.04 -15.01
C PRO A 280 13.43 4.96 -13.80
N MET A 281 12.95 4.44 -12.68
CA MET A 281 13.70 4.33 -11.42
C MET A 281 13.40 2.98 -10.74
N PRO A 282 13.80 1.85 -11.36
CA PRO A 282 13.53 0.53 -10.80
C PRO A 282 14.09 0.41 -9.39
N ASP A 283 13.41 -0.37 -8.55
CA ASP A 283 13.81 -0.66 -7.18
C ASP A 283 14.08 0.59 -6.31
N TYR A 284 13.41 1.69 -6.64
CA TYR A 284 13.59 2.98 -5.96
C TYR A 284 15.03 3.53 -6.05
N VAL A 285 15.73 3.31 -7.16
CA VAL A 285 17.07 3.84 -7.41
C VAL A 285 17.09 4.77 -8.63
N PHE A 286 17.50 6.01 -8.44
CA PHE A 286 17.73 6.98 -9.51
C PHE A 286 19.20 6.94 -9.96
N GLY A 287 19.44 6.80 -11.26
CA GLY A 287 20.80 6.80 -11.83
C GLY A 287 21.46 5.42 -11.91
N GLY A 288 20.71 4.33 -11.72
CA GLY A 288 21.18 2.95 -11.80
C GLY A 288 21.88 2.45 -10.54
N GLU A 289 22.28 1.19 -10.55
CA GLU A 289 22.83 0.46 -9.38
C GLU A 289 24.06 1.15 -8.77
N ASP A 290 24.90 1.78 -9.59
CA ASP A 290 26.11 2.49 -9.14
C ASP A 290 25.83 3.75 -8.31
N ALA A 291 24.59 4.27 -8.33
CA ALA A 291 24.22 5.49 -7.61
C ALA A 291 24.08 5.29 -6.08
N GLY A 292 23.94 4.04 -5.63
CA GLY A 292 23.88 3.66 -4.22
C GLY A 292 22.84 4.46 -3.41
N ALA A 293 23.16 4.77 -2.14
CA ALA A 293 22.23 5.47 -1.24
C ALA A 293 21.81 6.87 -1.76
N ALA A 294 22.65 7.56 -2.53
CA ALA A 294 22.28 8.86 -3.10
C ALA A 294 21.17 8.70 -4.14
N GLY A 295 21.24 7.70 -5.00
CA GLY A 295 20.19 7.37 -5.96
C GLY A 295 18.88 7.00 -5.28
N GLY A 296 18.93 6.20 -4.21
CA GLY A 296 17.78 5.85 -3.39
C GLY A 296 17.11 7.06 -2.74
N LEU A 297 17.89 7.97 -2.15
CA LEU A 297 17.35 9.20 -1.56
C LEU A 297 16.64 10.08 -2.61
N VAL A 298 17.25 10.26 -3.80
CA VAL A 298 16.65 11.04 -4.88
C VAL A 298 15.35 10.39 -5.35
N ALA A 299 15.33 9.07 -5.56
CA ALA A 299 14.15 8.33 -5.99
C ALA A 299 12.99 8.48 -4.98
N LEU A 300 13.25 8.29 -3.68
CA LEU A 300 12.22 8.42 -2.65
C LEU A 300 11.71 9.86 -2.49
N ILE A 301 12.57 10.86 -2.59
CA ILE A 301 12.14 12.26 -2.60
C ILE A 301 11.21 12.52 -3.78
N ILE A 302 11.57 12.07 -4.99
CA ILE A 302 10.73 12.22 -6.19
C ILE A 302 9.37 11.54 -5.97
N GLY A 303 9.34 10.31 -5.44
CA GLY A 303 8.10 9.56 -5.21
C GLY A 303 7.20 10.21 -4.17
N ILE A 304 7.75 10.67 -3.04
CA ILE A 304 7.00 11.38 -1.99
C ILE A 304 6.36 12.65 -2.55
N PHE A 305 7.11 13.47 -3.30
CA PHE A 305 6.56 14.67 -3.92
C PHE A 305 5.60 14.34 -5.06
N ALA A 306 5.84 13.31 -5.85
CA ALA A 306 4.90 12.85 -6.87
C ALA A 306 3.56 12.44 -6.25
N ALA A 307 3.57 11.61 -5.20
CA ALA A 307 2.36 11.22 -4.48
C ALA A 307 1.61 12.45 -3.93
N LEU A 308 2.32 13.37 -3.27
CA LEU A 308 1.73 14.61 -2.75
C LEU A 308 1.08 15.45 -3.87
N ILE A 309 1.81 15.74 -4.93
CA ILE A 309 1.38 16.66 -6.01
C ILE A 309 0.24 16.03 -6.83
N ILE A 310 0.35 14.75 -7.19
CA ILE A 310 -0.65 14.07 -8.02
C ILE A 310 -1.96 13.96 -7.25
N ILE A 311 -1.93 13.62 -5.96
CA ILE A 311 -3.15 13.61 -5.12
C ILE A 311 -3.75 15.00 -5.00
N LEU A 312 -2.96 16.05 -4.77
CA LEU A 312 -3.46 17.42 -4.72
C LEU A 312 -4.14 17.81 -6.03
N ALA A 313 -3.51 17.50 -7.16
CA ALA A 313 -4.04 17.81 -8.48
C ALA A 313 -5.33 17.01 -8.79
N ALA A 314 -5.31 15.70 -8.54
CA ALA A 314 -6.46 14.81 -8.78
C ALA A 314 -7.67 15.21 -7.92
N ALA A 315 -7.46 15.45 -6.62
CA ALA A 315 -8.53 15.84 -5.70
C ALA A 315 -9.15 17.20 -6.08
N LYS A 316 -8.33 18.20 -6.42
CA LYS A 316 -8.80 19.51 -6.91
C LYS A 316 -9.57 19.40 -8.24
N PHE A 317 -9.08 18.59 -9.18
CA PHE A 317 -9.74 18.36 -10.45
C PHE A 317 -11.12 17.71 -10.27
N VAL A 318 -11.19 16.71 -9.39
CA VAL A 318 -12.44 16.01 -9.07
C VAL A 318 -13.45 16.95 -8.41
N GLN A 319 -12.99 17.81 -7.48
CA GLN A 319 -13.81 18.78 -6.78
C GLN A 319 -14.35 19.88 -7.73
N LYS A 320 -13.52 20.43 -8.61
CA LYS A 320 -13.93 21.47 -9.57
C LYS A 320 -15.07 21.01 -10.47
N LYS A 321 -15.03 19.76 -10.94
CA LYS A 321 -16.11 19.17 -11.76
C LYS A 321 -17.41 18.88 -10.99
N ALA A 322 -17.38 18.90 -9.66
CA ALA A 322 -18.60 18.74 -8.85
C ALA A 322 -19.35 20.06 -8.66
N GLY A 323 -18.70 21.21 -8.88
CA GLY A 323 -19.29 22.55 -8.79
C GLY A 323 -19.79 23.12 -10.12
N GLU A 324 -19.50 22.45 -11.23
CA GLU A 324 -20.07 22.73 -12.58
C GLU A 324 -21.29 21.84 -12.85
#